data_bf927d4366288cb5cb0c552f20e57a41
#
_entry.id   bf927d4366288cb5cb0c552f20e57a41
#
_cell.length_a   1.000
_cell.length_b   1.000
_cell.length_c   1.000
_cell.angle_alpha   90.00
_cell.angle_beta   90.00
_cell.angle_gamma   90.00
#
_symmetry.space_group_name_H-M   'P 1'
#
loop_
_entity.id
_entity.type
_entity.pdbx_description
1 polymer ?
#
loop_
_entity_poly.entity_id
_entity_poly.type
_entity_poly.pdbx_seq_one_letter_code
_entity_poly.pdbx_strand_id
1 'polypeptide(L)'
;MILKGTNLSDTILGTLSDDELWGYAGDDYLEGRDGNDMFFGGDGNDYIVGGHGDDYAEGGDGNDRFDGGLGHDTFKGGLGNDIFDGGDGSDILYGGDGHDHFVGGRGHDKIYGGAGEEYIDAGDGDDIIYAGAGDDGFNNRIDPATGQLTQQAVGGGAGNDRIYGEEGNDALKGQSGNDWVYGGIGDDIVDGGDGNNFLDGGDGNDVLDSEGGTDEAHGGSGNDRIAVGGGNDLVFGDDGDDVLTGEGGDDQLSGGHDDDRILGGDGNDTLRGDAGQDVLIGELGSDILWGGTESDRFVFKGAAALSSQDTIMDFEDGVDFLLIEKLGVSQYSSSGASGTVYAYDTTDGDVQVVGYDSTGNAFSILVDDPNSVLAAANFSGSDFLFA
;
A
#
# COMPACT_ATOMS: atom_id res chain seq x y z
N MET A 1 32.99 11.82 31.40
CA MET A 1 32.98 12.56 32.71
C MET A 1 31.55 12.66 33.16
N ILE A 2 31.24 12.94 34.48
CA ILE A 2 29.82 13.20 34.89
C ILE A 2 29.63 14.71 35.09
N LEU A 3 28.68 15.28 34.34
CA LEU A 3 28.32 16.68 34.39
C LEU A 3 26.86 16.80 34.85
N LYS A 4 26.54 17.71 35.74
CA LYS A 4 25.19 17.81 36.37
C LYS A 4 24.73 19.24 36.41
N GLY A 5 23.52 19.45 35.92
CA GLY A 5 22.78 20.69 36.03
C GLY A 5 22.08 20.86 37.41
N THR A 6 21.04 21.63 37.40
CA THR A 6 20.24 21.99 38.55
C THR A 6 18.77 21.67 38.26
N ASN A 7 17.83 22.31 38.95
CA ASN A 7 16.39 22.27 38.64
C ASN A 7 15.96 23.57 37.94
N LEU A 8 16.81 24.12 37.10
CA LEU A 8 16.57 25.33 36.31
C LEU A 8 17.24 25.13 34.94
N SER A 9 16.79 25.85 33.94
CA SER A 9 17.40 25.79 32.60
C SER A 9 18.90 26.00 32.63
N ASP A 10 19.64 24.98 32.25
CA ASP A 10 21.10 24.91 32.27
C ASP A 10 21.68 24.81 30.85
N THR A 11 22.95 25.07 30.69
CA THR A 11 23.74 24.74 29.49
C THR A 11 24.94 23.89 29.92
N ILE A 12 24.95 22.64 29.49
CA ILE A 12 25.97 21.66 29.86
C ILE A 12 26.72 21.20 28.61
N LEU A 13 28.03 21.40 28.64
CA LEU A 13 28.90 21.03 27.51
C LEU A 13 29.83 19.92 27.94
N GLY A 14 29.80 18.81 27.20
CA GLY A 14 30.73 17.69 27.35
C GLY A 14 32.14 17.99 26.84
N THR A 15 32.94 16.97 26.76
CA THR A 15 34.37 17.05 26.36
C THR A 15 34.57 16.44 24.97
N LEU A 16 35.70 15.85 24.69
CA LEU A 16 35.98 15.08 23.47
C LEU A 16 36.16 13.58 23.82
N SER A 17 35.44 13.10 24.77
CA SER A 17 35.48 11.71 25.25
C SER A 17 34.23 11.41 26.04
N ASP A 18 33.87 10.17 26.17
CA ASP A 18 32.65 9.68 26.79
C ASP A 18 32.28 10.42 28.09
N ASP A 19 31.12 11.04 28.07
CA ASP A 19 30.58 11.86 29.16
C ASP A 19 29.17 11.36 29.59
N GLU A 20 28.74 11.81 30.75
CA GLU A 20 27.40 11.57 31.30
C GLU A 20 26.83 12.93 31.74
N LEU A 21 25.79 13.40 31.07
CA LEU A 21 25.18 14.72 31.24
C LEU A 21 23.77 14.60 31.84
N TRP A 22 23.50 15.33 32.91
CA TRP A 22 22.22 15.34 33.63
C TRP A 22 21.66 16.76 33.71
N GLY A 23 20.50 17.01 33.06
CA GLY A 23 19.77 18.28 33.16
C GLY A 23 19.01 18.39 34.48
N TYR A 24 18.19 17.42 34.80
CA TYR A 24 17.24 17.27 35.92
C TYR A 24 15.87 17.94 35.65
N ALA A 25 15.76 19.27 35.75
CA ALA A 25 14.50 19.96 35.53
C ALA A 25 14.73 21.36 34.98
N GLY A 26 13.84 21.81 34.14
CA GLY A 26 13.96 23.06 33.37
C GLY A 26 14.33 22.77 31.94
N ASP A 27 14.21 23.75 31.08
CA ASP A 27 14.52 23.58 29.67
C ASP A 27 16.04 23.66 29.48
N ASP A 28 16.72 22.52 29.31
CA ASP A 28 18.16 22.40 29.32
C ASP A 28 18.74 22.29 27.89
N TYR A 29 20.00 22.71 27.72
CA TYR A 29 20.82 22.45 26.54
C TYR A 29 22.01 21.57 26.92
N LEU A 30 22.04 20.36 26.34
CA LEU A 30 23.08 19.37 26.59
C LEU A 30 23.83 19.06 25.28
N GLU A 31 25.16 19.19 25.25
CA GLU A 31 25.99 18.91 24.07
C GLU A 31 27.17 18.00 24.45
N GLY A 32 27.28 16.81 23.83
CA GLY A 32 28.33 15.82 24.09
C GLY A 32 29.64 16.12 23.37
N ARG A 33 29.62 16.37 22.09
CA ARG A 33 30.72 16.65 21.13
C ARG A 33 31.31 15.40 20.51
N ASP A 34 32.49 14.96 20.97
CA ASP A 34 33.15 13.71 20.52
C ASP A 34 33.11 12.70 21.68
N GLY A 35 32.80 11.46 21.39
CA GLY A 35 32.76 10.38 22.40
C GLY A 35 31.39 9.70 22.37
N ASN A 36 31.27 8.58 23.06
CA ASN A 36 29.99 7.92 23.25
C ASN A 36 29.36 8.47 24.54
N ASP A 37 28.45 9.40 24.38
CA ASP A 37 27.93 10.20 25.49
C ASP A 37 26.57 9.68 26.00
N MET A 38 26.23 9.99 27.23
CA MET A 38 24.94 9.63 27.84
C MET A 38 24.26 10.88 28.36
N PHE A 39 23.01 11.09 27.97
CA PHE A 39 22.21 12.26 28.31
C PHE A 39 20.95 11.88 29.05
N PHE A 40 20.61 12.67 30.08
CA PHE A 40 19.36 12.59 30.82
C PHE A 40 18.83 14.01 30.96
N GLY A 41 17.83 14.39 30.15
CA GLY A 41 17.18 15.71 30.19
C GLY A 41 16.44 15.91 31.50
N GLY A 42 15.33 15.25 31.67
CA GLY A 42 14.55 15.25 32.91
C GLY A 42 13.16 15.83 32.73
N ASP A 43 12.78 16.82 33.57
CA ASP A 43 11.52 17.52 33.43
C ASP A 43 11.76 18.83 32.64
N GLY A 44 11.12 19.06 31.52
CA GLY A 44 11.25 20.31 30.77
C GLY A 44 11.42 20.04 29.29
N ASN A 45 11.53 21.10 28.48
CA ASN A 45 11.75 20.92 27.04
C ASN A 45 13.25 21.02 26.76
N ASP A 46 13.89 19.88 26.64
CA ASP A 46 15.33 19.80 26.55
C ASP A 46 15.83 19.76 25.09
N TYR A 47 17.01 20.33 24.85
CA TYR A 47 17.70 20.19 23.59
C TYR A 47 19.02 19.44 23.77
N ILE A 48 19.10 18.24 23.21
CA ILE A 48 20.22 17.32 23.33
C ILE A 48 20.91 17.20 21.99
N VAL A 49 22.24 17.40 21.99
CA VAL A 49 23.11 17.25 20.81
C VAL A 49 24.19 16.23 21.13
N GLY A 50 24.14 15.06 20.48
CA GLY A 50 25.14 13.99 20.63
C GLY A 50 26.48 14.41 20.09
N GLY A 51 26.60 14.48 18.80
CA GLY A 51 27.80 14.94 18.09
C GLY A 51 28.48 13.84 17.30
N HIS A 52 29.67 13.39 17.71
CA HIS A 52 30.34 12.24 17.12
C HIS A 52 30.41 11.10 18.12
N GLY A 53 29.99 9.92 17.74
CA GLY A 53 30.07 8.71 18.57
C GLY A 53 28.71 8.04 18.68
N ASP A 54 28.66 6.90 19.32
CA ASP A 54 27.39 6.19 19.53
C ASP A 54 26.78 6.70 20.84
N ASP A 55 25.80 7.59 20.72
CA ASP A 55 25.25 8.35 21.82
C ASP A 55 23.95 7.73 22.36
N TYR A 56 23.65 7.98 23.63
CA TYR A 56 22.40 7.58 24.25
C TYR A 56 21.75 8.77 24.96
N ALA A 57 20.44 9.01 24.70
CA ALA A 57 19.71 10.04 25.38
C ALA A 57 18.32 9.59 25.84
N GLU A 58 17.89 10.10 27.03
CA GLU A 58 16.53 10.10 27.53
C GLU A 58 16.12 11.57 27.75
N GLY A 59 15.06 12.02 27.03
CA GLY A 59 14.46 13.35 27.20
C GLY A 59 13.77 13.45 28.54
N GLY A 60 12.63 12.79 28.68
CA GLY A 60 11.90 12.72 29.94
C GLY A 60 10.47 13.22 29.82
N ASP A 61 10.10 14.18 30.70
CA ASP A 61 8.80 14.82 30.64
C ASP A 61 8.93 16.18 29.92
N GLY A 62 8.32 16.36 28.77
CA GLY A 62 8.36 17.64 28.05
C GLY A 62 8.43 17.43 26.54
N ASN A 63 8.58 18.51 25.78
CA ASN A 63 8.75 18.42 24.34
C ASN A 63 10.25 18.57 24.03
N ASP A 64 10.90 17.46 23.84
CA ASP A 64 12.34 17.38 23.72
C ASP A 64 12.82 17.43 22.26
N ARG A 65 14.07 17.82 22.08
CA ARG A 65 14.71 17.81 20.76
C ARG A 65 16.06 17.09 20.83
N PHE A 66 16.25 16.17 19.89
CA PHE A 66 17.46 15.38 19.76
C PHE A 66 18.11 15.63 18.40
N ASP A 67 19.45 15.75 18.39
CA ASP A 67 20.30 15.82 17.21
C ASP A 67 21.47 14.85 17.46
N GLY A 68 21.43 13.68 16.80
CA GLY A 68 22.43 12.61 16.99
C GLY A 68 23.78 12.98 16.42
N GLY A 69 23.76 13.30 15.15
CA GLY A 69 24.99 13.69 14.43
C GLY A 69 25.62 12.56 13.67
N LEU A 70 26.77 12.06 14.11
CA LEU A 70 27.48 10.93 13.49
C LEU A 70 27.61 9.79 14.49
N GLY A 71 27.17 8.60 14.15
CA GLY A 71 27.32 7.42 14.99
C GLY A 71 26.05 6.57 14.98
N HIS A 72 26.01 5.59 15.87
CA HIS A 72 24.81 4.76 16.03
C HIS A 72 24.13 5.14 17.33
N ASP A 73 23.16 6.04 17.20
CA ASP A 73 22.58 6.71 18.35
C ASP A 73 21.32 5.97 18.87
N THR A 74 21.02 6.16 20.14
CA THR A 74 19.79 5.63 20.74
C THR A 74 19.12 6.72 21.58
N PHE A 75 17.92 7.15 21.13
CA PHE A 75 17.18 8.23 21.76
C PHE A 75 15.80 7.79 22.20
N LYS A 76 15.37 8.33 23.35
CA LYS A 76 14.04 8.14 23.89
C LYS A 76 13.48 9.50 24.30
N GLY A 77 12.35 9.87 23.68
CA GLY A 77 11.61 11.09 24.01
C GLY A 77 11.02 11.00 25.40
N GLY A 78 9.93 10.29 25.54
CA GLY A 78 9.26 10.08 26.82
C GLY A 78 7.82 10.54 26.81
N LEU A 79 7.49 11.59 27.57
CA LEU A 79 6.17 12.20 27.53
C LEU A 79 6.24 13.55 26.83
N GLY A 80 5.40 13.78 25.85
CA GLY A 80 5.32 15.06 25.15
C GLY A 80 5.56 14.91 23.66
N ASN A 81 5.61 16.03 22.96
CA ASN A 81 5.78 16.02 21.50
C ASN A 81 7.24 16.25 21.16
N ASP A 82 7.94 15.18 20.84
CA ASP A 82 9.39 15.17 20.71
C ASP A 82 9.84 15.30 19.26
N ILE A 83 11.07 15.76 19.05
CA ILE A 83 11.66 15.91 17.72
C ILE A 83 13.01 15.21 17.67
N PHE A 84 13.17 14.29 16.71
CA PHE A 84 14.37 13.50 16.53
C PHE A 84 15.01 13.75 15.16
N ASP A 85 16.32 13.91 15.16
CA ASP A 85 17.19 13.87 14.00
C ASP A 85 18.32 12.87 14.34
N GLY A 86 18.26 11.65 13.78
CA GLY A 86 19.26 10.61 14.01
C GLY A 86 20.61 10.99 13.41
N GLY A 87 20.60 11.40 12.15
CA GLY A 87 21.81 11.86 11.47
C GLY A 87 22.45 10.85 10.54
N ASP A 88 23.77 10.69 10.62
CA ASP A 88 24.51 9.66 9.89
C ASP A 88 24.78 8.46 10.80
N GLY A 89 24.19 7.31 10.54
CA GLY A 89 24.41 6.11 11.33
C GLY A 89 23.24 5.16 11.24
N SER A 90 23.24 4.13 12.04
CA SER A 90 22.07 3.26 12.18
C SER A 90 21.50 3.46 13.56
N ASP A 91 20.43 4.24 13.62
CA ASP A 91 19.93 4.82 14.85
C ASP A 91 18.73 4.07 15.40
N ILE A 92 18.44 4.22 16.68
CA ILE A 92 17.26 3.66 17.34
C ILE A 92 16.52 4.77 18.07
N LEU A 93 15.34 5.11 17.57
CA LEU A 93 14.56 6.24 18.05
C LEU A 93 13.24 5.74 18.67
N TYR A 94 12.91 6.20 19.87
CA TYR A 94 11.66 5.92 20.56
C TYR A 94 10.98 7.23 20.92
N GLY A 95 9.78 7.48 20.37
CA GLY A 95 8.98 8.66 20.73
C GLY A 95 8.44 8.57 22.14
N GLY A 96 7.46 7.75 22.33
CA GLY A 96 6.81 7.56 23.64
C GLY A 96 5.35 7.93 23.60
N ASP A 97 4.90 8.79 24.53
CA ASP A 97 3.55 9.32 24.54
C ASP A 97 3.56 10.74 23.96
N GLY A 98 2.87 10.99 22.86
CA GLY A 98 2.76 12.32 22.27
C GLY A 98 2.68 12.30 20.77
N HIS A 99 2.75 13.47 20.15
CA HIS A 99 2.83 13.57 18.68
C HIS A 99 4.28 13.87 18.31
N ASP A 100 4.97 12.84 17.90
CA ASP A 100 6.40 12.89 17.73
C ASP A 100 6.81 13.09 16.26
N HIS A 101 8.00 13.62 16.07
CA HIS A 101 8.53 13.89 14.73
C HIS A 101 9.92 13.29 14.59
N PHE A 102 10.08 12.41 13.61
CA PHE A 102 11.32 11.69 13.38
C PHE A 102 11.92 11.98 12.02
N VAL A 103 13.23 12.16 12.00
CA VAL A 103 14.08 12.05 10.84
C VAL A 103 15.17 11.03 11.19
N GLY A 104 15.17 9.86 10.54
CA GLY A 104 16.22 8.84 10.75
C GLY A 104 17.55 9.32 10.19
N GLY A 105 17.56 9.62 8.91
CA GLY A 105 18.72 10.22 8.24
C GLY A 105 19.39 9.29 7.25
N ARG A 106 20.65 8.91 7.47
CA ARG A 106 21.35 7.92 6.66
C ARG A 106 21.70 6.72 7.48
N GLY A 107 21.39 5.53 6.96
CA GLY A 107 21.79 4.28 7.59
C GLY A 107 20.63 3.32 7.66
N HIS A 108 20.69 2.38 8.57
CA HIS A 108 19.59 1.42 8.75
C HIS A 108 18.96 1.70 10.10
N ASP A 109 17.92 2.50 10.07
CA ASP A 109 17.33 3.06 11.27
C ASP A 109 16.20 2.20 11.83
N LYS A 110 15.92 2.36 13.09
CA LYS A 110 14.83 1.71 13.77
C LYS A 110 14.03 2.72 14.56
N ILE A 111 12.78 2.95 14.13
CA ILE A 111 11.93 3.99 14.69
C ILE A 111 10.70 3.35 15.32
N TYR A 112 10.41 3.75 16.54
CA TYR A 112 9.22 3.39 17.29
C TYR A 112 8.49 4.69 17.66
N GLY A 113 7.39 4.99 16.96
CA GLY A 113 6.60 6.18 17.19
C GLY A 113 6.03 6.20 18.60
N GLY A 114 5.12 5.29 18.88
CA GLY A 114 4.57 5.13 20.23
C GLY A 114 3.08 5.36 20.28
N ALA A 115 2.62 6.36 21.01
CA ALA A 115 1.21 6.67 21.12
C ALA A 115 0.94 8.13 20.79
N GLY A 116 0.13 8.38 19.76
CA GLY A 116 -0.22 9.71 19.29
C GLY A 116 -0.44 9.77 17.81
N GLU A 117 -0.15 10.88 17.19
CA GLU A 117 -0.13 11.05 15.71
C GLU A 117 1.32 11.38 15.32
N GLU A 118 2.04 10.44 14.78
CA GLU A 118 3.46 10.55 14.50
C GLU A 118 3.73 11.02 13.06
N TYR A 119 4.86 11.71 12.91
CA TYR A 119 5.47 12.00 11.62
C TYR A 119 6.84 11.34 11.55
N ILE A 120 7.06 10.49 10.56
CA ILE A 120 8.29 9.73 10.41
C ILE A 120 8.81 9.85 8.99
N ASP A 121 10.09 10.23 8.86
CA ASP A 121 10.89 10.18 7.63
C ASP A 121 12.17 9.40 7.97
N ALA A 122 12.24 8.13 7.60
CA ALA A 122 13.39 7.29 7.94
C ALA A 122 14.63 7.66 7.14
N GLY A 123 14.51 7.92 5.86
CA GLY A 123 15.59 8.51 5.06
C GLY A 123 16.28 7.55 4.09
N ASP A 124 17.63 7.51 4.12
CA ASP A 124 18.43 6.64 3.25
C ASP A 124 18.83 5.35 4.00
N GLY A 125 18.37 4.20 3.57
CA GLY A 125 18.80 2.92 4.15
C GLY A 125 17.72 1.86 4.14
N ASP A 126 17.99 0.67 4.64
CA ASP A 126 16.95 -0.34 4.84
C ASP A 126 16.43 -0.19 6.28
N ASP A 127 15.29 0.48 6.44
CA ASP A 127 14.78 0.94 7.71
C ASP A 127 13.66 0.05 8.29
N ILE A 128 13.41 0.18 9.58
CA ILE A 128 12.30 -0.50 10.26
C ILE A 128 11.52 0.52 11.07
N ILE A 129 10.25 0.71 10.74
CA ILE A 129 9.35 1.66 11.35
C ILE A 129 8.18 0.93 12.00
N TYR A 130 7.88 1.29 13.24
CA TYR A 130 6.64 0.97 13.95
C TYR A 130 6.00 2.31 14.30
N ALA A 131 4.94 2.70 13.58
CA ALA A 131 4.31 3.99 13.81
C ALA A 131 3.63 4.02 15.18
N GLY A 132 2.79 3.05 15.47
CA GLY A 132 2.30 2.87 16.82
C GLY A 132 0.78 2.93 16.94
N ALA A 133 0.29 3.69 17.90
CA ALA A 133 -1.14 3.81 18.13
C ALA A 133 -1.62 5.24 17.90
N GLY A 134 -2.46 5.46 16.92
CA GLY A 134 -2.98 6.77 16.53
C GLY A 134 -3.17 6.84 15.02
N ASP A 135 -3.62 7.97 14.52
CA ASP A 135 -3.75 8.19 13.06
C ASP A 135 -2.44 8.78 12.53
N ASP A 136 -1.49 7.92 12.13
CA ASP A 136 -0.13 8.32 11.82
C ASP A 136 0.01 8.82 10.36
N GLY A 137 0.87 9.80 10.14
CA GLY A 137 1.13 10.38 8.83
C GLY A 137 0.07 11.35 8.29
N PHE A 138 -1.14 11.43 8.85
CA PHE A 138 -2.21 12.32 8.37
C PHE A 138 -2.07 13.80 8.77
N ASN A 139 -0.94 14.23 9.23
CA ASN A 139 -0.76 15.59 9.71
C ASN A 139 -0.95 16.64 8.58
N ASN A 140 -2.14 17.26 8.53
CA ASN A 140 -2.39 18.52 7.84
C ASN A 140 -1.59 19.67 8.50
N ARG A 141 -0.29 19.51 8.66
CA ARG A 141 0.57 20.51 9.25
C ARG A 141 0.93 21.56 8.21
N ILE A 142 0.74 22.82 8.55
CA ILE A 142 1.31 23.91 7.76
C ILE A 142 2.81 23.92 8.06
N ASP A 143 3.64 23.57 7.10
CA ASP A 143 5.09 23.76 7.20
C ASP A 143 5.40 25.19 7.62
N PRO A 144 5.99 25.41 8.80
CA PRO A 144 6.26 26.73 9.31
C PRO A 144 7.26 27.55 8.44
N ALA A 145 8.05 26.87 7.60
CA ALA A 145 9.00 27.52 6.70
C ALA A 145 8.37 27.93 5.36
N THR A 146 7.41 27.18 4.84
CA THR A 146 6.81 27.40 3.51
C THR A 146 5.35 27.84 3.56
N GLY A 147 4.65 27.66 4.68
CA GLY A 147 3.23 27.96 4.83
C GLY A 147 2.32 27.05 3.99
N GLN A 148 2.82 25.96 3.46
CA GLN A 148 2.06 24.98 2.68
C GLN A 148 1.55 23.84 3.59
N LEU A 149 0.37 23.31 3.24
CA LEU A 149 -0.10 22.03 3.81
C LEU A 149 0.76 20.92 3.19
N THR A 150 1.55 20.27 4.01
CA THR A 150 2.21 19.03 3.64
C THR A 150 1.35 17.88 4.14
N GLN A 151 0.85 17.08 3.23
CA GLN A 151 0.41 15.71 3.58
C GLN A 151 1.71 14.93 3.75
N GLN A 152 2.00 14.53 4.95
CA GLN A 152 3.23 13.80 5.26
C GLN A 152 2.82 12.41 5.74
N ALA A 153 3.13 11.41 4.94
CA ALA A 153 2.99 10.01 5.31
C ALA A 153 4.13 9.60 6.26
N VAL A 154 3.96 8.51 6.95
CA VAL A 154 5.08 7.75 7.54
C VAL A 154 5.89 7.19 6.37
N GLY A 155 7.11 7.64 6.17
CA GLY A 155 7.94 7.33 5.00
C GLY A 155 9.17 6.49 5.32
N GLY A 156 9.40 5.41 4.54
CA GLY A 156 10.64 4.63 4.56
C GLY A 156 11.79 5.43 3.98
N GLY A 157 11.61 5.92 2.78
CA GLY A 157 12.64 6.71 2.09
C GLY A 157 13.31 5.96 0.96
N ALA A 158 14.62 5.84 1.01
CA ALA A 158 15.38 5.10 0.02
C ALA A 158 16.04 3.87 0.63
N GLY A 159 15.67 2.71 0.19
CA GLY A 159 16.16 1.43 0.72
C GLY A 159 15.06 0.38 0.66
N ASN A 160 15.27 -0.74 1.32
CA ASN A 160 14.23 -1.76 1.41
C ASN A 160 13.69 -1.77 2.85
N ASP A 161 12.61 -1.07 3.02
CA ASP A 161 12.09 -0.70 4.32
C ASP A 161 11.03 -1.67 4.85
N ARG A 162 10.78 -1.64 6.14
CA ARG A 162 9.66 -2.31 6.79
C ARG A 162 8.89 -1.32 7.62
N ILE A 163 7.63 -1.09 7.23
CA ILE A 163 6.76 -0.11 7.85
C ILE A 163 5.54 -0.82 8.41
N TYR A 164 5.22 -0.55 9.67
CA TYR A 164 4.05 -1.07 10.36
C TYR A 164 3.27 0.12 10.93
N GLY A 165 2.02 0.32 10.48
CA GLY A 165 1.10 1.33 11.02
C GLY A 165 0.67 0.98 12.44
N GLU A 166 0.26 -0.26 12.65
CA GLU A 166 -0.26 -0.86 13.89
C GLU A 166 -1.73 -0.50 14.18
N GLU A 167 -2.10 0.38 15.11
CA GLU A 167 -3.49 0.75 15.45
C GLU A 167 -3.77 2.21 15.05
N GLY A 168 -4.73 2.44 14.20
CA GLY A 168 -5.15 3.78 13.76
C GLY A 168 -5.49 3.79 12.28
N ASN A 169 -5.86 4.96 11.75
CA ASN A 169 -5.97 5.14 10.31
C ASN A 169 -4.68 5.81 9.84
N ASP A 170 -3.84 5.06 9.16
CA ASP A 170 -2.47 5.48 8.91
C ASP A 170 -2.24 5.87 7.44
N ALA A 171 -1.26 6.73 7.19
CA ALA A 171 -0.77 7.01 5.85
C ALA A 171 0.71 6.62 5.75
N LEU A 172 0.98 5.54 5.05
CA LEU A 172 2.27 4.87 4.98
C LEU A 172 2.82 4.91 3.56
N LYS A 173 4.13 5.13 3.42
CA LYS A 173 4.77 5.20 2.11
C LYS A 173 6.17 4.58 2.13
N GLY A 174 6.39 3.53 1.31
CA GLY A 174 7.71 2.92 1.09
C GLY A 174 8.68 3.88 0.42
N GLN A 175 8.27 4.51 -0.65
CA GLN A 175 8.99 5.42 -1.55
C GLN A 175 9.84 4.68 -2.57
N SER A 176 11.12 4.42 -2.34
CA SER A 176 11.98 3.78 -3.33
C SER A 176 12.79 2.62 -2.77
N GLY A 177 12.58 1.47 -3.32
CA GLY A 177 13.19 0.22 -2.86
C GLY A 177 12.23 -0.94 -3.00
N ASN A 178 12.53 -2.05 -2.34
CA ASN A 178 11.59 -3.16 -2.26
C ASN A 178 11.10 -3.23 -0.82
N ASP A 179 9.93 -2.68 -0.59
CA ASP A 179 9.42 -2.38 0.72
C ASP A 179 8.38 -3.39 1.20
N TRP A 180 8.24 -3.53 2.52
CA TRP A 180 7.15 -4.24 3.19
C TRP A 180 6.36 -3.22 4.00
N VAL A 181 5.11 -2.97 3.60
CA VAL A 181 4.26 -1.97 4.24
C VAL A 181 2.98 -2.64 4.73
N TYR A 182 2.75 -2.55 6.02
CA TYR A 182 1.60 -3.13 6.72
C TYR A 182 0.78 -1.99 7.34
N GLY A 183 -0.49 -1.82 6.93
CA GLY A 183 -1.42 -0.87 7.52
C GLY A 183 -1.71 -1.24 8.96
N GLY A 184 -2.45 -2.31 9.16
CA GLY A 184 -2.72 -2.82 10.51
C GLY A 184 -4.20 -2.84 10.84
N ILE A 185 -4.62 -2.07 11.84
CA ILE A 185 -6.02 -1.95 12.23
C ILE A 185 -6.47 -0.51 11.98
N GLY A 186 -7.40 -0.32 11.06
CA GLY A 186 -7.97 0.99 10.73
C GLY A 186 -8.18 1.14 9.24
N ASP A 187 -8.73 2.27 8.82
CA ASP A 187 -8.88 2.55 7.39
C ASP A 187 -7.59 3.23 6.88
N ASP A 188 -6.67 2.46 6.32
CA ASP A 188 -5.30 2.86 6.02
C ASP A 188 -5.10 3.31 4.57
N ILE A 189 -4.05 4.12 4.35
CA ILE A 189 -3.52 4.46 3.03
C ILE A 189 -2.08 3.93 2.94
N VAL A 190 -1.85 2.96 2.08
CA VAL A 190 -0.58 2.27 1.91
C VAL A 190 -0.07 2.50 0.49
N ASP A 191 1.07 3.18 0.35
CA ASP A 191 1.72 3.46 -0.93
C ASP A 191 3.11 2.80 -0.95
N GLY A 192 3.30 1.78 -1.80
CA GLY A 192 4.57 1.09 -1.96
C GLY A 192 5.64 1.97 -2.61
N GLY A 193 5.25 2.76 -3.60
CA GLY A 193 6.17 3.56 -4.40
C GLY A 193 6.88 2.77 -5.50
N ASP A 194 8.12 3.16 -5.81
CA ASP A 194 8.94 2.46 -6.83
C ASP A 194 9.56 1.17 -6.26
N GLY A 195 9.52 0.06 -7.00
CA GLY A 195 10.23 -1.19 -6.66
C GLY A 195 9.31 -2.41 -6.61
N ASN A 196 9.79 -3.50 -6.06
CA ASN A 196 8.97 -4.70 -5.88
C ASN A 196 8.52 -4.78 -4.43
N ASN A 197 7.29 -4.41 -4.17
CA ASN A 197 6.77 -4.16 -2.84
C ASN A 197 5.85 -5.28 -2.36
N PHE A 198 5.74 -5.41 -1.06
CA PHE A 198 4.69 -6.16 -0.38
C PHE A 198 3.83 -5.20 0.43
N LEU A 199 2.53 -5.18 0.13
CA LEU A 199 1.55 -4.31 0.77
C LEU A 199 0.48 -5.17 1.46
N ASP A 200 0.11 -4.81 2.67
CA ASP A 200 -0.95 -5.47 3.44
C ASP A 200 -1.77 -4.38 4.16
N GLY A 201 -3.04 -4.22 3.78
CA GLY A 201 -3.95 -3.26 4.40
C GLY A 201 -4.26 -3.66 5.83
N GLY A 202 -4.76 -4.88 6.02
CA GLY A 202 -5.07 -5.41 7.34
C GLY A 202 -6.56 -5.45 7.66
N ASP A 203 -6.95 -4.90 8.80
CA ASP A 203 -8.36 -4.77 9.20
C ASP A 203 -8.85 -3.34 8.90
N GLY A 204 -9.75 -3.15 7.95
CA GLY A 204 -10.30 -1.83 7.64
C GLY A 204 -10.79 -1.70 6.22
N ASN A 205 -11.10 -0.47 5.77
CA ASN A 205 -11.37 -0.23 4.34
C ASN A 205 -10.19 0.55 3.77
N ASP A 206 -9.26 -0.18 3.22
CA ASP A 206 -7.93 0.31 2.92
C ASP A 206 -7.77 0.80 1.48
N VAL A 207 -6.79 1.65 1.27
CA VAL A 207 -6.37 2.09 -0.06
C VAL A 207 -4.91 1.75 -0.25
N LEU A 208 -4.64 0.77 -1.12
CA LEU A 208 -3.29 0.33 -1.46
C LEU A 208 -2.95 0.82 -2.87
N ASP A 209 -1.79 1.45 -3.00
CA ASP A 209 -1.25 1.94 -4.27
C ASP A 209 0.23 1.56 -4.42
N SER A 210 0.67 1.27 -5.64
CA SER A 210 2.07 1.06 -5.98
C SER A 210 2.35 1.58 -7.38
N GLU A 211 3.58 2.04 -7.66
CA GLU A 211 3.86 2.68 -8.94
C GLU A 211 4.29 1.68 -10.01
N GLY A 212 5.33 0.91 -9.77
CA GLY A 212 5.82 -0.07 -10.74
C GLY A 212 6.86 -1.00 -10.16
N GLY A 213 6.92 -2.19 -10.72
CA GLY A 213 7.72 -3.28 -10.21
C GLY A 213 6.96 -4.60 -10.33
N THR A 214 7.24 -5.53 -9.48
CA THR A 214 6.45 -6.75 -9.33
C THR A 214 5.99 -6.80 -7.89
N ASP A 215 4.74 -6.40 -7.68
CA ASP A 215 4.19 -6.15 -6.37
C ASP A 215 3.29 -7.29 -5.90
N GLU A 216 3.20 -7.46 -4.58
CA GLU A 216 2.23 -8.34 -3.93
C GLU A 216 1.40 -7.51 -2.96
N ALA A 217 0.07 -7.44 -3.18
CA ALA A 217 -0.83 -6.62 -2.39
C ALA A 217 -2.00 -7.44 -1.84
N HIS A 218 -2.29 -7.27 -0.57
CA HIS A 218 -3.39 -7.87 0.18
C HIS A 218 -4.26 -6.77 0.79
N GLY A 219 -5.57 -6.77 0.50
CA GLY A 219 -6.53 -5.87 1.14
C GLY A 219 -6.72 -6.21 2.61
N GLY A 220 -7.12 -7.45 2.85
CA GLY A 220 -7.34 -7.97 4.19
C GLY A 220 -8.82 -8.11 4.54
N SER A 221 -9.30 -7.45 5.58
CA SER A 221 -10.72 -7.47 5.90
C SER A 221 -11.33 -6.08 5.75
N GLY A 222 -12.40 -5.98 4.99
CA GLY A 222 -13.11 -4.74 4.72
C GLY A 222 -13.26 -4.48 3.23
N ASN A 223 -13.75 -3.32 2.84
CA ASN A 223 -13.98 -3.01 1.44
C ASN A 223 -12.81 -2.19 0.90
N ASP A 224 -11.88 -2.83 0.23
CA ASP A 224 -10.60 -2.29 -0.11
C ASP A 224 -10.52 -1.75 -1.54
N ARG A 225 -9.57 -0.89 -1.77
CA ARG A 225 -9.24 -0.38 -3.08
C ARG A 225 -7.76 -0.54 -3.35
N ILE A 226 -7.41 -1.39 -4.31
CA ILE A 226 -6.03 -1.75 -4.62
C ILE A 226 -5.71 -1.40 -6.07
N ALA A 227 -4.58 -0.68 -6.28
CA ALA A 227 -4.02 -0.40 -7.60
C ALA A 227 -2.50 -0.61 -7.56
N VAL A 228 -1.95 -1.47 -8.43
CA VAL A 228 -0.55 -1.91 -8.35
C VAL A 228 0.35 -1.41 -9.48
N GLY A 229 -0.21 -0.56 -10.37
CA GLY A 229 0.57 0.16 -11.38
C GLY A 229 1.12 -0.69 -12.51
N GLY A 230 2.40 -0.71 -12.70
CA GLY A 230 2.99 -1.42 -13.83
C GLY A 230 3.99 -2.49 -13.44
N GLY A 231 3.75 -3.70 -13.88
CA GLY A 231 4.57 -4.83 -13.51
C GLY A 231 3.86 -6.13 -13.83
N ASN A 232 4.25 -7.21 -13.20
CA ASN A 232 3.49 -8.45 -13.24
C ASN A 232 3.14 -8.78 -11.79
N ASP A 233 1.96 -8.39 -11.37
CA ASP A 233 1.61 -8.21 -9.99
C ASP A 233 0.70 -9.32 -9.45
N LEU A 234 0.67 -9.47 -8.14
CA LEU A 234 -0.16 -10.43 -7.43
C LEU A 234 -1.03 -9.68 -6.41
N VAL A 235 -2.37 -9.70 -6.62
CA VAL A 235 -3.31 -8.91 -5.83
C VAL A 235 -4.40 -9.79 -5.25
N PHE A 236 -4.69 -9.59 -3.98
CA PHE A 236 -5.78 -10.23 -3.24
C PHE A 236 -6.66 -9.17 -2.57
N GLY A 237 -7.98 -9.23 -2.80
CA GLY A 237 -8.94 -8.43 -2.05
C GLY A 237 -9.13 -8.98 -0.64
N ASP A 238 -9.24 -10.31 -0.54
CA ASP A 238 -9.47 -11.13 0.65
C ASP A 238 -10.95 -11.07 1.12
N ASP A 239 -11.34 -10.46 2.25
CA ASP A 239 -12.71 -10.43 2.76
C ASP A 239 -13.35 -9.03 2.55
N GLY A 240 -14.40 -8.92 1.73
CA GLY A 240 -15.18 -7.69 1.53
C GLY A 240 -15.49 -7.36 0.07
N ASP A 241 -16.28 -6.28 -0.14
CA ASP A 241 -16.61 -5.83 -1.51
C ASP A 241 -15.46 -4.96 -2.06
N ASP A 242 -14.54 -5.54 -2.80
CA ASP A 242 -13.27 -4.93 -3.17
C ASP A 242 -13.22 -4.34 -4.59
N VAL A 243 -12.28 -3.43 -4.80
CA VAL A 243 -11.95 -2.90 -6.13
C VAL A 243 -10.46 -3.09 -6.43
N LEU A 244 -10.15 -4.03 -7.29
CA LEU A 244 -8.80 -4.39 -7.68
C LEU A 244 -8.48 -3.88 -9.09
N THR A 245 -7.29 -3.35 -9.30
CA THR A 245 -6.80 -2.87 -10.60
C THR A 245 -5.33 -3.26 -10.78
N GLY A 246 -5.02 -4.05 -11.84
CA GLY A 246 -3.64 -4.44 -12.20
C GLY A 246 -2.89 -3.33 -12.94
N GLU A 247 -3.60 -2.55 -13.76
CA GLU A 247 -3.08 -1.52 -14.66
C GLU A 247 -2.25 -2.06 -15.82
N GLY A 248 -0.99 -2.36 -15.68
CA GLY A 248 -0.20 -2.78 -16.83
C GLY A 248 0.89 -3.80 -16.57
N GLY A 249 0.79 -4.93 -17.24
CA GLY A 249 1.62 -6.11 -17.08
C GLY A 249 0.78 -7.37 -17.15
N ASP A 250 1.38 -8.54 -17.02
CA ASP A 250 0.62 -9.79 -16.96
C ASP A 250 0.32 -10.10 -15.47
N ASP A 251 -0.88 -9.72 -14.98
CA ASP A 251 -1.23 -9.69 -13.57
C ASP A 251 -2.06 -10.89 -13.10
N GLN A 252 -2.05 -11.15 -11.80
CA GLN A 252 -2.91 -12.12 -11.14
C GLN A 252 -3.70 -11.44 -10.04
N LEU A 253 -5.02 -11.34 -10.21
CA LEU A 253 -5.93 -10.69 -9.28
C LEU A 253 -6.98 -11.68 -8.78
N SER A 254 -7.22 -11.71 -7.48
CA SER A 254 -8.25 -12.51 -6.81
C SER A 254 -9.10 -11.61 -5.93
N GLY A 255 -10.42 -11.56 -6.15
CA GLY A 255 -11.35 -10.81 -5.31
C GLY A 255 -11.39 -11.39 -3.90
N GLY A 256 -11.88 -12.61 -3.78
CA GLY A 256 -11.93 -13.33 -2.52
C GLY A 256 -13.33 -13.66 -2.05
N HIS A 257 -13.79 -13.07 -0.97
CA HIS A 257 -15.16 -13.19 -0.51
C HIS A 257 -15.95 -11.91 -0.76
N ASP A 258 -17.28 -12.04 -0.92
CA ASP A 258 -18.24 -10.95 -1.18
C ASP A 258 -18.17 -10.39 -2.62
N ASP A 259 -18.84 -9.28 -2.92
CA ASP A 259 -19.11 -8.83 -4.31
C ASP A 259 -17.98 -7.91 -4.84
N ASP A 260 -17.07 -8.44 -5.65
CA ASP A 260 -15.84 -7.77 -6.08
C ASP A 260 -15.92 -7.11 -7.46
N ARG A 261 -15.04 -6.15 -7.67
CA ARG A 261 -14.81 -5.53 -8.96
C ARG A 261 -13.35 -5.57 -9.35
N ILE A 262 -13.01 -6.36 -10.37
CA ILE A 262 -11.65 -6.66 -10.78
C ILE A 262 -11.40 -6.16 -12.20
N LEU A 263 -10.31 -5.37 -12.36
CA LEU A 263 -9.82 -4.85 -13.64
C LEU A 263 -8.38 -5.35 -13.86
N GLY A 264 -8.14 -6.12 -14.93
CA GLY A 264 -6.79 -6.53 -15.33
C GLY A 264 -5.99 -5.32 -15.80
N GLY A 265 -6.31 -4.80 -16.96
CA GLY A 265 -5.67 -3.62 -17.54
C GLY A 265 -4.99 -3.92 -18.88
N ASP A 266 -3.76 -3.43 -19.05
CA ASP A 266 -2.95 -3.73 -20.22
C ASP A 266 -2.09 -4.99 -19.97
N GLY A 267 -2.38 -6.14 -20.54
CA GLY A 267 -1.58 -7.34 -20.35
C GLY A 267 -2.36 -8.63 -20.60
N ASN A 268 -1.77 -9.78 -20.27
CA ASN A 268 -2.52 -11.03 -20.33
C ASN A 268 -2.78 -11.49 -18.90
N ASP A 269 -3.91 -11.09 -18.38
CA ASP A 269 -4.21 -11.16 -16.98
C ASP A 269 -4.92 -12.45 -16.57
N THR A 270 -4.83 -12.76 -15.30
CA THR A 270 -5.58 -13.85 -14.67
C THR A 270 -6.43 -13.27 -13.56
N LEU A 271 -7.75 -13.25 -13.78
CA LEU A 271 -8.71 -12.68 -12.84
C LEU A 271 -9.58 -13.77 -12.22
N ARG A 272 -9.79 -13.70 -10.93
CA ARG A 272 -10.68 -14.58 -10.16
C ARG A 272 -11.61 -13.75 -9.28
N GLY A 273 -12.92 -13.96 -9.42
CA GLY A 273 -13.90 -13.42 -8.49
C GLY A 273 -13.87 -14.16 -7.16
N ASP A 274 -13.81 -15.51 -7.26
CA ASP A 274 -13.87 -16.49 -6.16
C ASP A 274 -15.27 -16.60 -5.56
N ALA A 275 -15.69 -15.88 -4.55
CA ALA A 275 -17.00 -16.09 -3.92
C ALA A 275 -17.78 -14.78 -3.73
N GLY A 276 -18.79 -14.57 -4.55
CA GLY A 276 -19.61 -13.37 -4.57
C GLY A 276 -20.29 -13.18 -5.91
N GLN A 277 -20.86 -12.00 -6.12
CA GLN A 277 -21.41 -11.61 -7.41
C GLN A 277 -20.45 -10.61 -8.08
N ASP A 278 -19.47 -11.14 -8.75
CA ASP A 278 -18.30 -10.40 -9.16
C ASP A 278 -18.42 -9.72 -10.53
N VAL A 279 -17.62 -8.69 -10.73
CA VAL A 279 -17.50 -7.98 -12.01
C VAL A 279 -16.06 -8.05 -12.50
N LEU A 280 -15.79 -8.87 -13.51
CA LEU A 280 -14.48 -9.10 -14.09
C LEU A 280 -14.32 -8.37 -15.43
N ILE A 281 -13.25 -7.62 -15.57
CA ILE A 281 -12.93 -6.80 -16.75
C ILE A 281 -11.44 -7.03 -17.08
N GLY A 282 -11.13 -7.81 -18.12
CA GLY A 282 -9.75 -8.06 -18.56
C GLY A 282 -9.10 -6.81 -19.16
N GLU A 283 -9.80 -6.06 -19.98
CA GLU A 283 -9.40 -4.89 -20.78
C GLU A 283 -8.54 -5.25 -21.99
N LEU A 284 -7.23 -4.94 -22.02
CA LEU A 284 -6.37 -5.17 -23.18
C LEU A 284 -5.48 -6.40 -22.98
N GLY A 285 -5.69 -7.44 -23.74
CA GLY A 285 -4.84 -8.62 -23.65
C GLY A 285 -5.57 -9.89 -23.99
N SER A 286 -4.96 -11.01 -23.70
CA SER A 286 -5.60 -12.32 -23.76
C SER A 286 -5.76 -12.85 -22.36
N ASP A 287 -6.90 -12.55 -21.77
CA ASP A 287 -7.14 -12.70 -20.37
C ASP A 287 -7.78 -14.04 -20.02
N ILE A 288 -7.54 -14.51 -18.81
CA ILE A 288 -8.14 -15.72 -18.28
C ILE A 288 -8.99 -15.34 -17.06
N LEU A 289 -10.30 -15.61 -17.16
CA LEU A 289 -11.30 -15.14 -16.20
C LEU A 289 -12.00 -16.32 -15.54
N TRP A 290 -12.05 -16.32 -14.20
CA TRP A 290 -12.89 -17.22 -13.39
C TRP A 290 -13.87 -16.35 -12.59
N GLY A 291 -15.16 -16.57 -12.75
CA GLY A 291 -16.18 -15.94 -11.91
C GLY A 291 -16.15 -16.50 -10.50
N GLY A 292 -16.24 -17.83 -10.41
CA GLY A 292 -16.25 -18.52 -9.14
C GLY A 292 -17.65 -19.01 -8.75
N THR A 293 -18.14 -18.62 -7.58
CA THR A 293 -19.46 -19.03 -7.13
C THR A 293 -20.43 -17.85 -7.09
N GLU A 294 -21.71 -18.10 -7.33
CA GLU A 294 -22.83 -17.17 -7.42
C GLU A 294 -22.95 -16.59 -8.83
N SER A 295 -23.37 -15.32 -8.98
CA SER A 295 -23.76 -14.78 -10.30
C SER A 295 -22.83 -13.68 -10.77
N ASP A 296 -21.96 -14.01 -11.70
CA ASP A 296 -20.88 -13.15 -12.12
C ASP A 296 -21.14 -12.40 -13.43
N ARG A 297 -20.41 -11.33 -13.63
CA ARG A 297 -20.45 -10.50 -14.83
C ARG A 297 -19.07 -10.38 -15.46
N PHE A 298 -18.95 -10.96 -16.64
CA PHE A 298 -17.77 -10.79 -17.48
C PHE A 298 -17.99 -9.63 -18.44
N VAL A 299 -17.20 -8.57 -18.34
CA VAL A 299 -17.46 -7.30 -19.03
C VAL A 299 -16.44 -7.01 -20.11
N PHE A 300 -16.91 -6.81 -21.33
CA PHE A 300 -16.09 -6.51 -22.51
C PHE A 300 -16.43 -5.13 -23.06
N LYS A 301 -15.49 -4.17 -22.93
CA LYS A 301 -15.70 -2.76 -23.28
C LYS A 301 -14.92 -2.31 -24.50
N GLY A 302 -15.59 -2.09 -25.62
CA GLY A 302 -14.97 -1.53 -26.81
C GLY A 302 -14.18 -2.52 -27.63
N ALA A 303 -13.78 -2.11 -28.85
CA ALA A 303 -13.12 -3.00 -29.80
C ALA A 303 -11.69 -3.38 -29.40
N ALA A 304 -11.04 -2.64 -28.54
CA ALA A 304 -9.68 -2.91 -28.08
C ALA A 304 -9.63 -4.09 -27.13
N ALA A 305 -10.55 -4.16 -26.16
CA ALA A 305 -10.68 -5.30 -25.23
C ALA A 305 -11.04 -6.63 -25.92
N LEU A 306 -11.41 -6.61 -27.19
CA LEU A 306 -11.77 -7.78 -27.99
C LEU A 306 -10.80 -8.00 -29.18
N SER A 307 -9.66 -7.31 -29.20
CA SER A 307 -8.64 -7.45 -30.23
C SER A 307 -7.79 -8.72 -30.07
N SER A 308 -7.78 -9.30 -28.90
CA SER A 308 -7.19 -10.57 -28.47
C SER A 308 -8.28 -11.55 -28.04
N GLN A 309 -7.93 -12.75 -27.69
CA GLN A 309 -8.91 -13.77 -27.30
C GLN A 309 -8.86 -13.96 -25.79
N ASP A 310 -9.93 -13.55 -25.13
CA ASP A 310 -10.12 -13.82 -23.70
C ASP A 310 -10.79 -15.18 -23.49
N THR A 311 -10.54 -15.78 -22.34
CA THR A 311 -11.06 -17.09 -21.97
C THR A 311 -11.77 -17.03 -20.62
N ILE A 312 -13.05 -17.37 -20.61
CA ILE A 312 -13.81 -17.60 -19.37
C ILE A 312 -13.76 -19.08 -19.07
N MET A 313 -13.34 -19.44 -17.86
CA MET A 313 -13.00 -20.82 -17.49
C MET A 313 -14.13 -21.58 -16.79
N ASP A 314 -15.10 -20.88 -16.20
CA ASP A 314 -16.11 -21.48 -15.32
C ASP A 314 -17.53 -20.92 -15.49
N PHE A 315 -17.86 -20.36 -16.65
CA PHE A 315 -19.17 -19.75 -16.92
C PHE A 315 -20.34 -20.72 -16.63
N GLU A 316 -21.27 -20.31 -15.76
CA GLU A 316 -22.46 -21.07 -15.38
C GLU A 316 -23.70 -20.53 -16.09
N ASP A 317 -24.23 -21.33 -17.04
CA ASP A 317 -25.41 -20.98 -17.85
C ASP A 317 -26.65 -20.69 -17.01
N GLY A 318 -27.24 -19.52 -17.21
CA GLY A 318 -28.41 -19.04 -16.48
C GLY A 318 -28.13 -18.48 -15.08
N VAL A 319 -26.87 -18.39 -14.70
CA VAL A 319 -26.36 -17.79 -13.45
C VAL A 319 -25.51 -16.58 -13.79
N ASP A 320 -24.51 -16.74 -14.69
CA ASP A 320 -23.57 -15.69 -15.08
C ASP A 320 -24.01 -14.91 -16.31
N PHE A 321 -23.41 -13.73 -16.51
CA PHE A 321 -23.73 -12.81 -17.58
C PHE A 321 -22.51 -12.30 -18.33
N LEU A 322 -22.64 -12.27 -19.67
CA LEU A 322 -21.70 -11.58 -20.56
C LEU A 322 -22.21 -10.16 -20.84
N LEU A 323 -21.54 -9.14 -20.33
CA LEU A 323 -21.88 -7.73 -20.60
C LEU A 323 -20.99 -7.18 -21.71
N ILE A 324 -21.61 -6.80 -22.84
CA ILE A 324 -20.92 -6.26 -24.01
C ILE A 324 -21.27 -4.81 -24.21
N GLU A 325 -20.32 -3.91 -23.96
CA GLU A 325 -20.49 -2.46 -23.98
C GLU A 325 -19.81 -1.78 -25.16
N LYS A 326 -20.42 -0.72 -25.70
CA LYS A 326 -19.83 0.21 -26.68
C LYS A 326 -19.38 -0.38 -28.02
N LEU A 327 -19.83 -1.58 -28.36
CA LEU A 327 -19.52 -2.23 -29.65
C LEU A 327 -20.62 -2.03 -30.70
N GLY A 328 -21.74 -1.40 -30.33
CA GLY A 328 -22.93 -1.31 -31.20
C GLY A 328 -23.59 -2.66 -31.44
N VAL A 329 -23.31 -3.63 -30.59
CA VAL A 329 -23.99 -4.92 -30.52
C VAL A 329 -25.25 -4.73 -29.66
N SER A 330 -26.38 -5.20 -30.10
CA SER A 330 -27.65 -4.93 -29.41
C SER A 330 -28.54 -6.15 -29.22
N GLN A 331 -28.12 -7.31 -29.71
CA GLN A 331 -28.93 -8.52 -29.58
C GLN A 331 -28.11 -9.81 -29.87
N TYR A 332 -28.53 -10.90 -29.24
CA TYR A 332 -28.09 -12.24 -29.58
C TYR A 332 -28.81 -12.74 -30.83
N SER A 333 -28.08 -13.50 -31.68
CA SER A 333 -28.62 -14.09 -32.89
C SER A 333 -28.05 -15.47 -33.15
N SER A 334 -28.85 -16.46 -33.39
CA SER A 334 -28.42 -17.82 -33.76
C SER A 334 -27.75 -17.93 -35.13
N SER A 335 -27.60 -16.84 -35.91
CA SER A 335 -27.15 -16.86 -37.30
C SER A 335 -26.06 -15.87 -37.69
N GLY A 336 -25.51 -15.09 -36.74
CA GLY A 336 -24.38 -14.19 -36.96
C GLY A 336 -24.63 -13.07 -37.96
N ALA A 337 -25.38 -12.05 -37.60
CA ALA A 337 -25.57 -10.83 -38.39
C ALA A 337 -24.73 -9.69 -37.80
N SER A 338 -24.40 -8.68 -38.61
CA SER A 338 -23.73 -7.46 -38.12
C SER A 338 -24.51 -6.81 -36.98
N GLY A 339 -23.82 -6.45 -35.91
CA GLY A 339 -24.43 -5.90 -34.68
C GLY A 339 -25.10 -6.95 -33.77
N THR A 340 -24.71 -8.22 -33.91
CA THR A 340 -25.20 -9.33 -33.07
C THR A 340 -24.04 -10.19 -32.58
N VAL A 341 -24.27 -10.92 -31.49
CA VAL A 341 -23.40 -12.01 -31.02
C VAL A 341 -24.07 -13.36 -31.29
N TYR A 342 -23.28 -14.40 -31.42
CA TYR A 342 -23.75 -15.79 -31.50
C TYR A 342 -22.70 -16.73 -30.89
N ALA A 343 -23.13 -17.88 -30.42
CA ALA A 343 -22.25 -18.90 -29.89
C ALA A 343 -22.20 -20.12 -30.80
N TYR A 344 -21.06 -20.85 -30.83
CA TYR A 344 -20.94 -22.13 -31.48
C TYR A 344 -19.95 -23.06 -30.76
N ASP A 345 -20.19 -24.35 -30.81
CA ASP A 345 -19.32 -25.34 -30.22
C ASP A 345 -18.01 -25.45 -30.98
N THR A 346 -16.90 -25.51 -30.26
CA THR A 346 -15.58 -25.79 -30.88
C THR A 346 -15.37 -27.30 -31.06
N THR A 347 -14.29 -27.67 -31.73
CA THR A 347 -13.97 -29.09 -31.92
C THR A 347 -13.49 -29.78 -30.65
N ASP A 348 -13.09 -29.02 -29.66
CA ASP A 348 -12.55 -29.50 -28.39
C ASP A 348 -13.59 -29.58 -27.28
N GLY A 349 -14.81 -29.07 -27.55
CA GLY A 349 -15.96 -29.13 -26.66
C GLY A 349 -16.31 -27.80 -26.00
N ASP A 350 -15.46 -26.80 -26.15
CA ASP A 350 -15.68 -25.47 -25.62
C ASP A 350 -16.72 -24.70 -26.45
N VAL A 351 -17.20 -23.60 -25.89
CA VAL A 351 -18.12 -22.71 -26.60
C VAL A 351 -17.41 -21.41 -26.97
N GLN A 352 -17.43 -21.06 -28.25
CA GLN A 352 -16.93 -19.77 -28.70
C GLN A 352 -18.08 -18.80 -28.97
N VAL A 353 -18.07 -17.67 -28.24
CA VAL A 353 -18.96 -16.56 -28.47
C VAL A 353 -18.32 -15.59 -29.46
N VAL A 354 -18.95 -15.36 -30.58
CA VAL A 354 -18.46 -14.49 -31.66
C VAL A 354 -19.44 -13.39 -31.94
N GLY A 355 -18.94 -12.18 -32.17
CA GLY A 355 -19.75 -11.06 -32.58
C GLY A 355 -19.07 -10.22 -33.65
N TYR A 356 -19.84 -9.28 -34.20
CA TYR A 356 -19.34 -8.26 -35.10
C TYR A 356 -19.80 -6.90 -34.60
N ASP A 357 -18.85 -5.99 -34.44
CA ASP A 357 -19.17 -4.62 -34.08
C ASP A 357 -19.98 -3.89 -35.14
N SER A 358 -20.41 -2.66 -34.86
CA SER A 358 -21.19 -1.85 -35.80
C SER A 358 -20.43 -1.50 -37.10
N THR A 359 -19.12 -1.67 -37.11
CA THR A 359 -18.24 -1.43 -38.27
C THR A 359 -17.92 -2.71 -39.05
N GLY A 360 -18.26 -3.87 -38.50
CA GLY A 360 -18.06 -5.18 -39.08
C GLY A 360 -16.76 -5.89 -38.71
N ASN A 361 -16.04 -5.38 -37.69
CA ASN A 361 -14.89 -6.11 -37.11
C ASN A 361 -15.42 -7.27 -36.26
N ALA A 362 -14.80 -8.43 -36.41
CA ALA A 362 -15.11 -9.61 -35.61
C ALA A 362 -14.38 -9.57 -34.26
N PHE A 363 -15.02 -10.08 -33.23
CA PHE A 363 -14.43 -10.40 -31.92
C PHE A 363 -14.83 -11.81 -31.50
N SER A 364 -14.08 -12.39 -30.57
CA SER A 364 -14.42 -13.70 -30.02
C SER A 364 -14.00 -13.84 -28.56
N ILE A 365 -14.82 -14.52 -27.79
CA ILE A 365 -14.59 -14.91 -26.40
C ILE A 365 -14.66 -16.42 -26.36
N LEU A 366 -13.68 -17.08 -25.75
CA LEU A 366 -13.73 -18.52 -25.51
C LEU A 366 -14.33 -18.77 -24.13
N VAL A 367 -15.29 -19.67 -24.07
CA VAL A 367 -15.82 -20.22 -22.83
C VAL A 367 -15.31 -21.66 -22.75
N ASP A 368 -14.29 -21.89 -21.92
CA ASP A 368 -13.70 -23.22 -21.72
C ASP A 368 -14.66 -24.10 -20.91
N ASP A 369 -14.99 -25.27 -21.45
CA ASP A 369 -15.83 -26.25 -20.77
C ASP A 369 -15.10 -27.61 -20.67
N PRO A 370 -14.19 -27.74 -19.72
CA PRO A 370 -13.37 -28.95 -19.58
C PRO A 370 -14.18 -30.23 -19.33
N ASN A 371 -15.46 -30.09 -18.98
CA ASN A 371 -16.38 -31.22 -18.75
C ASN A 371 -17.33 -31.46 -19.92
N SER A 372 -17.31 -30.62 -20.93
CA SER A 372 -18.21 -30.66 -22.09
C SER A 372 -19.70 -30.71 -21.72
N VAL A 373 -20.08 -29.92 -20.71
CA VAL A 373 -21.45 -29.79 -20.21
C VAL A 373 -22.21 -28.67 -20.90
N LEU A 374 -21.50 -27.55 -21.17
CA LEU A 374 -22.02 -26.45 -21.97
C LEU A 374 -22.08 -26.81 -23.44
N ALA A 375 -23.00 -26.22 -24.14
CA ALA A 375 -23.09 -26.24 -25.60
C ALA A 375 -23.59 -24.87 -26.10
N ALA A 376 -23.22 -24.50 -27.31
CA ALA A 376 -23.69 -23.25 -27.91
C ALA A 376 -25.25 -23.10 -27.87
N ALA A 377 -25.94 -24.24 -27.84
CA ALA A 377 -27.41 -24.26 -27.72
C ALA A 377 -27.94 -23.84 -26.33
N ASN A 378 -27.10 -23.83 -25.32
CA ASN A 378 -27.43 -23.37 -23.98
C ASN A 378 -27.50 -21.85 -23.90
N PHE A 379 -26.62 -21.17 -24.66
CA PHE A 379 -26.60 -19.71 -24.68
C PHE A 379 -27.86 -19.13 -25.32
N SER A 380 -28.44 -18.14 -24.68
CA SER A 380 -29.64 -17.44 -25.09
C SER A 380 -29.48 -15.93 -24.94
N GLY A 381 -30.47 -15.16 -25.36
CA GLY A 381 -30.44 -13.71 -25.18
C GLY A 381 -30.49 -13.25 -23.72
N SER A 382 -30.80 -14.14 -22.77
CA SER A 382 -30.77 -13.84 -21.32
C SER A 382 -29.41 -13.86 -20.70
N ASP A 383 -28.42 -14.53 -21.32
CA ASP A 383 -27.04 -14.63 -20.84
C ASP A 383 -26.19 -13.42 -21.27
N PHE A 384 -26.77 -12.55 -22.10
CA PHE A 384 -26.13 -11.35 -22.62
C PHE A 384 -26.79 -10.07 -22.13
N LEU A 385 -26.00 -9.18 -21.59
CA LEU A 385 -26.37 -7.80 -21.30
C LEU A 385 -25.75 -6.87 -22.35
N PHE A 386 -26.52 -5.93 -22.86
CA PHE A 386 -26.05 -4.99 -23.89
C PHE A 386 -26.23 -3.55 -23.40
N ALA A 387 -25.17 -2.74 -23.42
CA ALA A 387 -25.18 -1.35 -22.98
C ALA A 387 -24.48 -0.38 -23.97
#